data_08756a956d6e4713ac6f078c243dd24e
#
_entry.id   08756a956d6e4713ac6f078c243dd24e
#
_cell.length_a   1.000
_cell.length_b   1.000
_cell.length_c   1.000
_cell.angle_alpha   90.00
_cell.angle_beta   90.00
_cell.angle_gamma   90.00
#
_symmetry.space_group_name_H-M   'P 1'
#
loop_
_entity.id
_entity.type
_entity.pdbx_description
1 polymer ?
#
loop_
_entity_poly.entity_id
_entity_poly.type
_entity_poly.pdbx_seq_one_letter_code
_entity_poly.pdbx_strand_id
1 'polypeptide(L)'
;PTQNNIDVEVDVYPNTNEESNVTHTCTVTNVPLQKWVNIMLSVYNKTLDVYVDGKLSRSCLLPGVPRLSRSEDIIITPNGGFAGNTAGFQFWDEESTPERAWNIYTKGYTGNYMNNLFYGLNSYGAKLSILENGQETASLSF
;
A
#
# COMPACT_ATOMS: atom_id res chain seq x y z
N PRO A 1 -14.77 -14.38 10.42
CA PRO A 1 -14.02 -13.43 11.23
C PRO A 1 -14.99 -12.40 11.79
N THR A 2 -14.98 -12.26 13.11
CA THR A 2 -15.84 -11.31 13.81
C THR A 2 -15.23 -9.90 13.90
N GLN A 3 -14.04 -9.72 13.33
CA GLN A 3 -13.28 -8.46 13.40
C GLN A 3 -12.58 -8.20 12.06
N ASN A 4 -12.57 -6.93 11.63
CA ASN A 4 -11.90 -6.47 10.42
C ASN A 4 -10.45 -6.12 10.74
N ASN A 5 -9.67 -7.09 11.19
CA ASN A 5 -8.29 -6.90 11.60
C ASN A 5 -7.34 -7.53 10.59
N ILE A 6 -6.14 -6.97 10.50
CA ILE A 6 -4.99 -7.57 9.84
C ILE A 6 -3.94 -7.82 10.91
N ASP A 7 -3.49 -9.06 11.02
CA ASP A 7 -2.37 -9.44 11.86
C ASP A 7 -1.13 -9.56 10.98
N VAL A 8 -0.10 -8.80 11.34
CA VAL A 8 1.21 -8.84 10.70
C VAL A 8 2.15 -9.58 11.65
N GLU A 9 2.61 -10.74 11.24
CA GLU A 9 3.53 -11.57 12.01
C GLU A 9 4.94 -11.38 11.48
N VAL A 10 5.88 -11.15 12.40
CA VAL A 10 7.30 -10.98 12.08
C VAL A 10 8.12 -11.85 13.00
N ASP A 11 8.93 -12.73 12.41
CA ASP A 11 9.91 -13.49 13.14
C ASP A 11 11.11 -12.59 13.47
N VAL A 12 11.55 -12.66 14.71
CA VAL A 12 12.67 -11.87 15.21
C VAL A 12 13.73 -12.76 15.84
N TYR A 13 14.98 -12.32 15.75
CA TYR A 13 16.05 -12.92 16.53
C TYR A 13 15.89 -12.55 18.01
N PRO A 14 15.86 -13.51 18.95
CA PRO A 14 15.75 -13.20 20.35
C PRO A 14 16.98 -12.41 20.81
N ASN A 15 16.76 -11.46 21.74
CA ASN A 15 17.87 -10.70 22.36
C ASN A 15 18.65 -11.51 23.41
N THR A 16 18.21 -12.73 23.69
CA THR A 16 18.83 -13.65 24.65
C THR A 16 19.35 -14.89 23.92
N ASN A 17 20.29 -15.60 24.57
CA ASN A 17 20.90 -16.83 24.02
C ASN A 17 19.92 -18.02 23.85
N GLU A 18 18.64 -17.77 23.83
CA GLU A 18 17.62 -18.78 23.53
C GLU A 18 17.55 -18.98 22.01
N GLU A 19 17.74 -20.22 21.58
CA GLU A 19 17.76 -20.63 20.16
C GLU A 19 16.38 -20.61 19.47
N SER A 20 15.33 -20.21 20.18
CA SER A 20 13.95 -20.22 19.63
C SER A 20 13.62 -18.90 18.95
N ASN A 21 13.21 -18.98 17.67
CA ASN A 21 12.62 -17.85 16.97
C ASN A 21 11.38 -17.36 17.74
N VAL A 22 11.26 -16.05 17.90
CA VAL A 22 10.08 -15.42 18.51
C VAL A 22 9.29 -14.75 17.42
N THR A 23 8.06 -15.19 17.20
CA THR A 23 7.13 -14.52 16.30
C THR A 23 6.41 -13.41 17.06
N HIS A 24 6.48 -12.19 16.54
CA HIS A 24 5.78 -11.03 17.06
C HIS A 24 4.60 -10.67 16.16
N THR A 25 3.42 -10.51 16.76
CA THR A 25 2.20 -10.14 16.04
C THR A 25 1.86 -8.68 16.25
N CYS A 26 1.69 -7.96 15.15
CA CYS A 26 1.23 -6.57 15.14
C CYS A 26 -0.16 -6.51 14.51
N THR A 27 -1.19 -6.25 15.32
CA THR A 27 -2.58 -6.22 14.87
C THR A 27 -3.01 -4.81 14.47
N VAL A 28 -3.51 -4.66 13.26
CA VAL A 28 -4.19 -3.45 12.76
C VAL A 28 -5.68 -3.70 12.75
N THR A 29 -6.42 -2.87 13.48
CA THR A 29 -7.87 -3.01 13.64
C THR A 29 -8.65 -2.11 12.68
N ASN A 30 -9.91 -2.46 12.46
CA ASN A 30 -10.85 -1.65 11.67
C ASN A 30 -10.40 -1.40 10.22
N VAL A 31 -9.81 -2.40 9.58
CA VAL A 31 -9.48 -2.31 8.15
C VAL A 31 -10.77 -2.26 7.33
N PRO A 32 -10.91 -1.32 6.39
CA PRO A 32 -12.12 -1.19 5.60
C PRO A 32 -12.42 -2.46 4.79
N LEU A 33 -13.71 -2.83 4.72
CA LEU A 33 -14.20 -3.95 3.92
C LEU A 33 -14.92 -3.48 2.66
N GLN A 34 -15.08 -4.40 1.69
CA GLN A 34 -15.84 -4.20 0.46
C GLN A 34 -15.33 -3.05 -0.43
N LYS A 35 -14.06 -2.70 -0.28
CA LYS A 35 -13.37 -1.74 -1.14
C LYS A 35 -11.91 -2.16 -1.33
N TRP A 36 -11.25 -1.59 -2.32
CA TRP A 36 -9.80 -1.68 -2.42
C TRP A 36 -9.15 -0.96 -1.25
N VAL A 37 -8.24 -1.64 -0.59
CA VAL A 37 -7.46 -1.10 0.53
C VAL A 37 -5.99 -1.28 0.19
N ASN A 38 -5.23 -0.20 0.29
CA ASN A 38 -3.78 -0.26 0.15
C ASN A 38 -3.17 -0.58 1.51
N ILE A 39 -2.38 -1.65 1.57
CA ILE A 39 -1.60 -2.03 2.74
C ILE A 39 -0.13 -1.92 2.39
N MET A 40 0.62 -1.17 3.17
CA MET A 40 2.08 -1.12 3.05
C MET A 40 2.71 -1.37 4.41
N LEU A 41 3.72 -2.22 4.41
CA LEU A 41 4.52 -2.55 5.58
C LEU A 41 5.91 -1.96 5.39
N SER A 42 6.42 -1.29 6.40
CA SER A 42 7.79 -0.81 6.43
C SER A 42 8.48 -1.29 7.69
N VAL A 43 9.59 -1.97 7.52
CA VAL A 43 10.40 -2.49 8.64
C VAL A 43 11.71 -1.75 8.67
N TYR A 44 11.97 -1.07 9.76
CA TYR A 44 13.23 -0.39 10.00
C TYR A 44 13.76 -0.70 11.40
N ASN A 45 14.94 -1.28 11.44
CA ASN A 45 15.57 -1.71 12.69
C ASN A 45 14.63 -2.62 13.50
N LYS A 46 14.10 -2.17 14.63
CA LYS A 46 13.14 -2.89 15.49
C LYS A 46 11.73 -2.30 15.43
N THR A 47 11.41 -1.56 14.41
CA THR A 47 10.10 -0.94 14.24
C THR A 47 9.43 -1.49 12.99
N LEU A 48 8.18 -1.90 13.14
CA LEU A 48 7.27 -2.26 12.06
C LEU A 48 6.18 -1.19 11.97
N ASP A 49 6.16 -0.45 10.88
CA ASP A 49 5.13 0.52 10.55
C ASP A 49 4.15 -0.07 9.53
N VAL A 50 2.87 0.02 9.83
CA VAL A 50 1.78 -0.44 8.98
C VAL A 50 0.98 0.76 8.49
N TYR A 51 0.94 0.93 7.19
CA TYR A 51 0.17 1.98 6.53
C TYR A 51 -1.07 1.37 5.89
N VAL A 52 -2.20 2.04 6.10
CA VAL A 52 -3.49 1.69 5.47
C VAL A 52 -3.98 2.90 4.68
N ASP A 53 -4.26 2.71 3.40
CA ASP A 53 -4.70 3.77 2.49
C ASP A 53 -3.76 5.00 2.54
N GLY A 54 -2.43 4.73 2.53
CA GLY A 54 -1.37 5.74 2.53
C GLY A 54 -1.14 6.46 3.86
N LYS A 55 -1.83 6.08 4.93
CA LYS A 55 -1.68 6.70 6.26
C LYS A 55 -1.15 5.70 7.26
N LEU A 56 -0.25 6.14 8.15
CA LEU A 56 0.24 5.31 9.24
C LEU A 56 -0.94 4.92 10.15
N SER A 57 -1.23 3.63 10.18
CA SER A 57 -2.29 3.06 10.99
C SER A 57 -1.76 2.53 12.33
N ARG A 58 -0.59 1.91 12.29
CA ARG A 58 0.05 1.38 13.49
C ARG A 58 1.56 1.31 13.34
N SER A 59 2.26 1.58 14.45
CA SER A 59 3.69 1.35 14.62
C SER A 59 3.88 0.36 15.77
N CYS A 60 4.60 -0.72 15.53
CA CYS A 60 4.86 -1.77 16.51
C CYS A 60 6.37 -1.85 16.77
N LEU A 61 6.76 -1.86 18.07
CA LEU A 61 8.13 -2.11 18.47
C LEU A 61 8.35 -3.62 18.57
N LEU A 62 9.30 -4.12 17.80
CA LEU A 62 9.65 -5.53 17.78
C LEU A 62 10.59 -5.87 18.94
N PRO A 63 10.45 -7.03 19.59
CA PRO A 63 11.29 -7.44 20.70
C PRO A 63 12.74 -7.77 20.30
N GLY A 64 12.99 -7.96 19.00
CA GLY A 64 14.29 -8.27 18.44
C GLY A 64 14.48 -7.72 17.04
N VAL A 65 15.60 -8.04 16.42
CA VAL A 65 15.87 -7.69 15.02
C VAL A 65 15.05 -8.62 14.12
N PRO A 66 14.31 -8.10 13.14
CA PRO A 66 13.54 -8.91 12.19
C PRO A 66 14.44 -9.92 11.46
N ARG A 67 13.94 -11.14 11.35
CA ARG A 67 14.58 -12.18 10.57
C ARG A 67 14.02 -12.15 9.17
N LEU A 68 14.77 -11.61 8.23
CA LEU A 68 14.41 -11.60 6.81
C LEU A 68 15.26 -12.65 6.09
N SER A 69 14.59 -13.66 5.51
CA SER A 69 15.26 -14.61 4.63
C SER A 69 15.36 -14.02 3.22
N ARG A 70 16.58 -13.97 2.68
CA ARG A 70 16.81 -13.55 1.29
C ARG A 70 16.73 -14.69 0.28
N SER A 71 16.63 -15.91 0.78
CA SER A 71 16.65 -17.15 -0.04
C SER A 71 15.27 -17.80 -0.16
N GLU A 72 14.26 -17.26 0.51
CA GLU A 72 12.90 -17.81 0.46
C GLU A 72 12.06 -17.05 -0.56
N ASP A 73 11.17 -17.78 -1.22
CA ASP A 73 10.23 -17.22 -2.19
C ASP A 73 9.16 -16.39 -1.48
N ILE A 74 8.74 -15.32 -2.13
CA ILE A 74 7.59 -14.52 -1.67
C ILE A 74 6.33 -15.26 -2.13
N ILE A 75 5.53 -15.73 -1.18
CA ILE A 75 4.28 -16.41 -1.45
C ILE A 75 3.12 -15.44 -1.24
N ILE A 76 2.32 -15.23 -2.28
CA ILE A 76 1.14 -14.37 -2.23
C ILE A 76 -0.09 -15.26 -2.05
N THR A 77 -0.95 -14.93 -1.08
CA THR A 77 -2.21 -15.65 -0.77
C THR A 77 -2.03 -17.16 -0.54
N PRO A 78 -1.19 -17.58 0.44
CA PRO A 78 -1.01 -19.00 0.75
C PRO A 78 -2.30 -19.66 1.29
N ASN A 79 -2.30 -20.98 1.38
CA ASN A 79 -3.37 -21.77 2.00
C ASN A 79 -4.78 -21.54 1.42
N GLY A 80 -4.88 -21.28 0.11
CA GLY A 80 -6.15 -21.05 -0.56
C GLY A 80 -6.63 -19.60 -0.52
N GLY A 81 -5.84 -18.71 0.06
CA GLY A 81 -6.10 -17.26 0.04
C GLY A 81 -7.28 -16.82 0.91
N PHE A 82 -7.89 -15.74 0.52
CA PHE A 82 -9.07 -15.17 1.15
C PHE A 82 -10.14 -14.83 0.08
N ALA A 83 -11.38 -14.61 0.50
CA ALA A 83 -12.45 -14.20 -0.42
C ALA A 83 -12.24 -12.73 -0.84
N GLY A 84 -11.45 -12.51 -1.88
CA GLY A 84 -11.09 -11.17 -2.38
C GLY A 84 -10.10 -11.22 -3.53
N ASN A 85 -9.62 -10.05 -3.93
CA ASN A 85 -8.62 -9.89 -4.97
C ASN A 85 -7.41 -9.13 -4.43
N THR A 86 -6.23 -9.46 -4.94
CA THR A 86 -4.97 -8.75 -4.68
C THR A 86 -4.43 -8.17 -5.99
N ALA A 87 -3.83 -7.00 -5.92
CA ALA A 87 -3.21 -6.34 -7.07
C ALA A 87 -2.06 -5.44 -6.63
N GLY A 88 -1.14 -5.15 -7.56
CA GLY A 88 -0.09 -4.17 -7.36
C GLY A 88 0.92 -4.54 -6.28
N PHE A 89 1.23 -5.85 -6.12
CA PHE A 89 2.27 -6.27 -5.19
C PHE A 89 3.61 -5.66 -5.56
N GLN A 90 4.29 -5.07 -4.57
CA GLN A 90 5.60 -4.46 -4.72
C GLN A 90 6.45 -4.78 -3.49
N PHE A 91 7.74 -4.95 -3.69
CA PHE A 91 8.72 -5.18 -2.64
C PHE A 91 9.92 -4.25 -2.83
N TRP A 92 10.42 -3.70 -1.74
CA TRP A 92 11.64 -2.89 -1.69
C TRP A 92 12.53 -3.43 -0.58
N ASP A 93 13.83 -3.40 -0.79
CA ASP A 93 14.85 -3.81 0.18
C ASP A 93 15.32 -2.64 1.09
N GLU A 94 14.59 -1.54 1.09
CA GLU A 94 14.81 -0.35 1.89
C GLU A 94 13.56 0.03 2.68
N GLU A 95 13.73 0.80 3.75
CA GLU A 95 12.61 1.35 4.50
C GLU A 95 11.74 2.26 3.64
N SER A 96 10.47 2.30 3.94
CA SER A 96 9.52 3.13 3.23
C SER A 96 9.06 4.31 4.10
N THR A 97 9.06 5.50 3.51
CA THR A 97 8.62 6.73 4.17
C THR A 97 7.10 6.91 4.08
N PRO A 98 6.51 7.73 4.97
CA PRO A 98 5.09 8.11 4.87
C PRO A 98 4.72 8.75 3.52
N GLU A 99 5.65 9.49 2.93
CA GLU A 99 5.48 10.08 1.60
C GLU A 99 5.38 9.00 0.52
N ARG A 100 6.22 7.96 0.58
CA ARG A 100 6.13 6.82 -0.34
C ARG A 100 4.79 6.12 -0.20
N ALA A 101 4.32 5.88 1.04
CA ALA A 101 3.02 5.27 1.30
C ALA A 101 1.88 6.06 0.66
N TRP A 102 1.88 7.37 0.83
CA TRP A 102 0.89 8.25 0.23
C TRP A 102 0.94 8.25 -1.29
N ASN A 103 2.14 8.31 -1.86
CA ASN A 103 2.34 8.30 -3.32
C ASN A 103 1.88 6.98 -3.97
N ILE A 104 2.11 5.84 -3.30
CA ILE A 104 1.64 4.54 -3.79
C ILE A 104 0.11 4.47 -3.72
N TYR A 105 -0.47 4.89 -2.60
CA TYR A 105 -1.93 4.92 -2.43
C TYR A 105 -2.62 5.79 -3.48
N THR A 106 -2.10 7.00 -3.73
CA THR A 106 -2.70 7.95 -4.69
C THR A 106 -2.57 7.50 -6.14
N LYS A 107 -1.55 6.68 -6.48
CA LYS A 107 -1.44 6.06 -7.82
C LYS A 107 -2.50 4.99 -8.07
N GLY A 108 -3.12 4.47 -7.00
CA GLY A 108 -4.11 3.40 -7.09
C GLY A 108 -3.52 2.02 -7.39
N TYR A 109 -4.35 1.00 -7.30
CA TYR A 109 -3.94 -0.41 -7.40
C TYR A 109 -3.46 -0.83 -8.81
N THR A 110 -3.82 -0.11 -9.85
CA THR A 110 -3.38 -0.36 -11.23
C THR A 110 -2.11 0.40 -11.61
N GLY A 111 -1.58 1.25 -10.73
CA GLY A 111 -0.41 2.09 -10.99
C GLY A 111 -0.62 3.26 -11.97
N ASN A 112 -1.78 3.32 -12.63
CA ASN A 112 -2.09 4.31 -13.66
C ASN A 112 -3.56 4.77 -13.64
N TYR A 113 -4.18 4.83 -12.46
CA TYR A 113 -5.61 5.16 -12.38
C TYR A 113 -5.94 6.52 -13.04
N MET A 114 -5.10 7.51 -12.80
CA MET A 114 -5.26 8.83 -13.46
C MET A 114 -4.88 8.77 -14.95
N ASN A 115 -3.83 8.03 -15.31
CA ASN A 115 -3.47 7.85 -16.71
C ASN A 115 -4.55 7.11 -17.50
N ASN A 116 -5.19 6.09 -16.94
CA ASN A 116 -6.29 5.39 -17.60
C ASN A 116 -7.54 6.26 -17.75
N LEU A 117 -7.80 7.16 -16.80
CA LEU A 117 -8.87 8.15 -16.95
C LEU A 117 -8.56 9.14 -18.08
N PHE A 118 -7.28 9.56 -18.19
CA PHE A 118 -6.84 10.47 -19.25
C PHE A 118 -6.53 9.77 -20.60
N TYR A 119 -6.18 8.47 -20.59
CA TYR A 119 -6.04 7.71 -21.85
C TYR A 119 -7.36 7.62 -22.63
N GLY A 120 -8.48 7.50 -21.90
CA GLY A 120 -9.81 7.59 -22.53
C GLY A 120 -10.13 9.00 -23.04
N LEU A 121 -9.58 10.03 -22.43
CA LEU A 121 -9.79 11.43 -22.82
C LEU A 121 -8.81 11.90 -23.91
N ASN A 122 -7.64 11.27 -24.05
CA ASN A 122 -6.70 11.58 -25.16
C ASN A 122 -7.25 11.23 -26.55
N SER A 123 -8.31 10.43 -26.63
CA SER A 123 -9.03 10.18 -27.89
C SER A 123 -10.17 11.18 -28.13
N TYR A 124 -10.50 12.00 -27.12
CA TYR A 124 -11.51 13.07 -27.21
C TYR A 124 -10.82 14.38 -26.81
N GLY A 125 -10.48 15.20 -27.76
CA GLY A 125 -9.97 16.55 -27.47
C GLY A 125 -11.02 17.36 -26.72
N ALA A 126 -10.71 17.89 -25.55
CA ALA A 126 -11.56 18.84 -24.84
C ALA A 126 -11.11 20.26 -25.18
N LYS A 127 -12.01 21.10 -25.66
CA LYS A 127 -11.78 22.51 -25.92
C LYS A 127 -12.61 23.32 -24.92
N LEU A 128 -11.95 24.09 -24.10
CA LEU A 128 -12.59 25.11 -23.26
C LEU A 128 -12.48 26.45 -23.96
N SER A 129 -13.60 27.08 -24.29
CA SER A 129 -13.62 28.40 -24.92
C SER A 129 -14.41 29.40 -24.08
N ILE A 130 -13.90 30.61 -23.99
CA ILE A 130 -14.59 31.75 -23.40
C ILE A 130 -15.26 32.51 -24.55
N LEU A 131 -16.59 32.63 -24.44
CA LEU A 131 -17.39 33.34 -25.42
C LEU A 131 -17.86 34.69 -24.82
N GLU A 132 -17.55 35.77 -25.51
CA GLU A 132 -18.11 37.08 -25.20
C GLU A 132 -18.99 37.51 -26.37
N ASN A 133 -20.25 37.83 -26.13
CA ASN A 133 -21.26 38.15 -27.16
C ASN A 133 -21.37 37.11 -28.29
N GLY A 134 -21.15 35.81 -27.96
CA GLY A 134 -21.22 34.70 -28.93
C GLY A 134 -19.95 34.54 -29.78
N GLN A 135 -18.92 35.33 -29.54
CA GLN A 135 -17.61 35.20 -30.18
C GLN A 135 -16.58 34.61 -29.24
N GLU A 136 -15.78 33.68 -29.74
CA GLU A 136 -14.72 33.05 -28.94
C GLU A 136 -13.56 34.04 -28.75
N THR A 137 -13.33 34.47 -27.51
CA THR A 137 -12.28 35.40 -27.12
C THR A 137 -11.01 34.72 -26.63
N ALA A 138 -11.14 33.51 -26.08
CA ALA A 138 -10.01 32.68 -25.69
C ALA A 138 -10.39 31.20 -25.74
N SER A 139 -9.45 30.33 -26.08
CA SER A 139 -9.66 28.86 -25.98
C SER A 139 -8.41 28.15 -25.51
N LEU A 140 -8.64 27.12 -24.73
CA LEU A 140 -7.64 26.14 -24.28
C LEU A 140 -8.05 24.76 -24.83
N SER A 141 -7.18 24.16 -25.60
CA SER A 141 -7.34 22.77 -26.06
C SER A 141 -6.36 21.86 -25.33
N PHE A 142 -6.84 20.71 -24.86
CA PHE A 142 -6.05 19.70 -24.17
C PHE A 142 -5.98 18.42 -24.99
#